data_82fd745fd7b194d2ae5cae861e8de017
#
_entry.id   82fd745fd7b194d2ae5cae861e8de017
#
_cell.length_a   1.000
_cell.length_b   1.000
_cell.length_c   1.000
_cell.angle_alpha   90.00
_cell.angle_beta   90.00
_cell.angle_gamma   90.00
#
_symmetry.space_group_name_H-M   'P 1'
#
loop_
_entity.id
_entity.type
_entity.pdbx_description
1 polymer ?
#
loop_
_entity_poly.entity_id
_entity_poly.type
_entity_poly.pdbx_seq_one_letter_code
_entity_poly.pdbx_strand_id
1 'polypeptide(L)'
;MSDSEGKRARRFHALQVTAILLLLAVLVGTLVLESLRLSDGIRRETAVRMILPRKKTAQGYVFRDEAVISSVNNGPVRYAVRDGATVSVGDLLADVYQDDTNTGKRALGADLMAQIEALQALDDAADTAWQPAYLSSYFSLMRGLSKGELLRTEDATAALREAFSVRDAKREDPAARAARIAELQASFDELIKYASGERRAATHAGIFCRETDGYEDFLTAAAAATVTPESLSVMLAEGKKEPSAIGKIILPGDWYLALSVGRGEAACFEAGSVYPLSFTRTDRNENMTLVRIVPAEERDEVLLVFRADAGTAPPADGCRRQEIELSFAPVSGIRVPHSALQEENGQIYVFVDASGHAARRSVEVILSRDGYCLCAVREEEGWLREGETLLVTPRRLYEGKALH
;
A
#
# COMPACT_ATOMS: atom_id res chain seq x y z
N MET A 1 51.65 -81.45 20.89
CA MET A 1 51.97 -80.70 19.66
C MET A 1 50.72 -80.16 18.94
N SER A 2 49.49 -80.34 19.43
CA SER A 2 48.28 -79.96 18.70
C SER A 2 47.73 -78.53 19.02
N ASP A 3 48.17 -77.85 20.10
CA ASP A 3 47.65 -76.59 20.55
C ASP A 3 48.34 -75.37 19.91
N SER A 4 49.50 -75.52 19.34
CA SER A 4 50.29 -74.48 18.65
C SER A 4 49.82 -74.22 17.19
N GLU A 5 49.28 -75.23 16.52
CA GLU A 5 48.78 -75.12 15.14
C GLU A 5 47.41 -74.40 15.09
N GLY A 6 46.55 -74.70 16.07
CA GLY A 6 45.24 -74.01 16.16
C GLY A 6 45.34 -72.50 16.45
N LYS A 7 46.36 -72.09 17.24
CA LYS A 7 46.63 -70.67 17.51
C LYS A 7 47.21 -69.91 16.30
N ARG A 8 48.02 -70.61 15.48
CA ARG A 8 48.54 -70.02 14.21
C ARG A 8 47.47 -69.90 13.16
N ALA A 9 46.59 -70.88 13.00
CA ALA A 9 45.48 -70.83 12.06
C ALA A 9 44.51 -69.69 12.41
N ARG A 10 44.12 -69.48 13.69
CA ARG A 10 43.30 -68.38 14.13
C ARG A 10 43.93 -66.99 13.93
N ARG A 11 45.22 -66.85 14.13
CA ARG A 11 45.97 -65.61 13.84
C ARG A 11 46.03 -65.32 12.34
N PHE A 12 46.14 -66.35 11.50
CA PHE A 12 46.16 -66.19 10.04
C PHE A 12 44.76 -65.75 9.52
N HIS A 13 43.71 -66.40 10.04
CA HIS A 13 42.34 -65.95 9.72
C HIS A 13 42.03 -64.55 10.23
N ALA A 14 42.45 -64.18 11.43
CA ALA A 14 42.32 -62.86 11.94
C ALA A 14 43.07 -61.84 11.09
N LEU A 15 44.28 -62.14 10.62
CA LEU A 15 45.05 -61.28 9.71
C LEU A 15 44.40 -61.14 8.33
N GLN A 16 43.76 -62.19 7.81
CA GLN A 16 43.04 -62.15 6.54
C GLN A 16 41.78 -61.31 6.67
N VAL A 17 41.00 -61.44 7.75
CA VAL A 17 39.79 -60.65 8.00
C VAL A 17 40.12 -59.16 8.18
N THR A 18 41.21 -58.84 8.92
CA THR A 18 41.63 -57.44 9.08
C THR A 18 42.14 -56.84 7.76
N ALA A 19 42.83 -57.59 6.91
CA ALA A 19 43.28 -57.16 5.60
C ALA A 19 42.05 -56.87 4.65
N ILE A 20 41.07 -57.78 4.67
CA ILE A 20 39.84 -57.59 3.88
C ILE A 20 39.04 -56.35 4.36
N LEU A 21 38.92 -56.14 5.67
CA LEU A 21 38.25 -54.96 6.24
C LEU A 21 38.99 -53.67 5.87
N LEU A 22 40.34 -53.71 5.88
CA LEU A 22 41.11 -52.52 5.49
C LEU A 22 40.99 -52.23 4.00
N LEU A 23 40.94 -53.25 3.15
CA LEU A 23 40.72 -53.09 1.71
C LEU A 23 39.32 -52.58 1.40
N LEU A 24 38.32 -53.07 2.14
CA LEU A 24 36.94 -52.59 2.04
C LEU A 24 36.81 -51.11 2.49
N ALA A 25 37.51 -50.75 3.58
CA ALA A 25 37.53 -49.35 4.06
C ALA A 25 38.20 -48.41 3.06
N VAL A 26 39.30 -48.86 2.40
CA VAL A 26 39.94 -48.09 1.33
C VAL A 26 39.04 -47.96 0.11
N LEU A 27 38.37 -49.06 -0.28
CA LEU A 27 37.39 -49.02 -1.40
C LEU A 27 36.22 -48.10 -1.12
N VAL A 28 35.62 -48.18 0.07
CA VAL A 28 34.54 -47.28 0.47
C VAL A 28 35.03 -45.82 0.55
N GLY A 29 36.22 -45.61 1.10
CA GLY A 29 36.86 -44.29 1.16
C GLY A 29 37.11 -43.68 -0.22
N THR A 30 37.58 -44.49 -1.19
CA THR A 30 37.73 -44.00 -2.58
C THR A 30 36.42 -43.73 -3.27
N LEU A 31 35.39 -44.58 -3.07
CA LEU A 31 34.04 -44.35 -3.60
C LEU A 31 33.40 -43.10 -3.03
N VAL A 32 33.55 -42.85 -1.71
CA VAL A 32 33.07 -41.62 -1.09
C VAL A 32 33.81 -40.40 -1.60
N LEU A 33 35.14 -40.48 -1.73
CA LEU A 33 35.95 -39.39 -2.30
C LEU A 33 35.62 -39.11 -3.76
N GLU A 34 35.34 -40.11 -4.58
CA GLU A 34 34.88 -39.94 -5.95
C GLU A 34 33.46 -39.37 -6.01
N SER A 35 32.55 -39.85 -5.18
CA SER A 35 31.21 -39.31 -5.08
C SER A 35 31.22 -37.82 -4.66
N LEU A 36 32.10 -37.42 -3.75
CA LEU A 36 32.30 -36.00 -3.35
C LEU A 36 32.96 -35.16 -4.46
N ARG A 37 33.79 -35.79 -5.31
CA ARG A 37 34.42 -35.13 -6.48
C ARG A 37 33.45 -34.99 -7.66
N LEU A 38 32.55 -35.94 -7.86
CA LEU A 38 31.52 -35.93 -8.92
C LEU A 38 30.34 -35.02 -8.61
N SER A 39 30.11 -34.68 -7.34
CA SER A 39 29.11 -33.66 -6.98
C SER A 39 29.75 -32.27 -7.10
N ASP A 40 29.56 -31.62 -8.23
CA ASP A 40 30.05 -30.24 -8.46
C ASP A 40 29.49 -29.24 -7.47
N GLY A 41 28.49 -29.63 -6.68
CA GLY A 41 27.79 -28.75 -5.74
C GLY A 41 27.18 -27.49 -6.42
N ILE A 42 27.10 -27.51 -7.75
CA ILE A 42 26.63 -26.41 -8.56
C ILE A 42 25.10 -26.48 -8.62
N ARG A 43 24.45 -25.52 -8.00
CA ARG A 43 23.00 -25.35 -8.14
C ARG A 43 22.70 -24.77 -9.52
N ARG A 44 21.77 -25.38 -10.21
CA ARG A 44 21.30 -24.95 -11.52
C ARG A 44 19.93 -24.30 -11.39
N GLU A 45 19.71 -23.18 -12.07
CA GLU A 45 18.42 -22.49 -12.11
C GLU A 45 18.17 -21.98 -13.54
N THR A 46 16.95 -22.10 -14.05
CA THR A 46 16.63 -21.62 -15.39
C THR A 46 16.46 -20.11 -15.39
N ALA A 47 17.07 -19.44 -16.35
CA ALA A 47 16.87 -18.01 -16.60
C ALA A 47 15.46 -17.76 -17.12
N VAL A 48 14.59 -17.18 -16.29
CA VAL A 48 13.17 -16.96 -16.60
C VAL A 48 12.92 -15.47 -16.75
N ARG A 49 12.17 -15.13 -17.79
CA ARG A 49 11.66 -13.75 -17.96
C ARG A 49 10.64 -13.45 -16.90
N MET A 50 10.79 -12.32 -16.23
CA MET A 50 9.90 -11.83 -15.20
C MET A 50 9.45 -10.42 -15.55
N ILE A 51 8.16 -10.15 -15.31
CA ILE A 51 7.57 -8.82 -15.44
C ILE A 51 7.21 -8.36 -14.04
N LEU A 52 7.82 -7.26 -13.60
CA LEU A 52 7.55 -6.68 -12.30
C LEU A 52 6.72 -5.40 -12.46
N PRO A 53 5.53 -5.37 -11.86
CA PRO A 53 4.78 -4.12 -11.77
C PRO A 53 5.55 -3.12 -10.92
N ARG A 54 5.67 -1.89 -11.40
CA ARG A 54 6.23 -0.78 -10.63
C ARG A 54 5.09 0.05 -10.10
N LYS A 55 4.95 0.05 -8.78
CA LYS A 55 3.96 0.85 -8.07
C LYS A 55 4.66 1.70 -7.04
N LYS A 56 4.16 2.91 -6.84
CA LYS A 56 4.63 3.81 -5.80
C LYS A 56 3.44 4.50 -5.18
N THR A 57 3.45 4.59 -3.86
CA THR A 57 2.49 5.39 -3.12
C THR A 57 3.03 6.81 -2.97
N ALA A 58 2.24 7.79 -3.36
CA ALA A 58 2.52 9.20 -3.21
C ALA A 58 1.36 9.90 -2.49
N GLN A 59 1.68 11.01 -1.82
CA GLN A 59 0.67 11.86 -1.22
C GLN A 59 0.12 12.81 -2.27
N GLY A 60 -1.19 12.79 -2.46
CA GLY A 60 -1.91 13.69 -3.35
C GLY A 60 -2.85 14.62 -2.61
N TYR A 61 -3.18 15.72 -3.25
CA TYR A 61 -4.14 16.72 -2.76
C TYR A 61 -5.20 16.97 -3.83
N VAL A 62 -6.46 16.81 -3.45
CA VAL A 62 -7.61 17.02 -4.32
C VAL A 62 -7.95 18.51 -4.36
N PHE A 63 -8.05 19.05 -5.55
CA PHE A 63 -8.50 20.40 -5.85
C PHE A 63 -9.92 20.34 -6.40
N ARG A 64 -10.85 20.92 -5.69
CA ARG A 64 -12.27 20.95 -6.05
C ARG A 64 -12.96 22.12 -5.37
N ASP A 65 -14.08 22.56 -5.90
CA ASP A 65 -14.85 23.64 -5.30
C ASP A 65 -15.79 23.10 -4.22
N GLU A 66 -15.85 23.79 -3.10
CA GLU A 66 -16.67 23.42 -1.95
C GLU A 66 -17.31 24.67 -1.35
N ALA A 67 -18.46 24.51 -0.74
CA ALA A 67 -19.14 25.55 0.01
C ALA A 67 -19.21 25.13 1.49
N VAL A 68 -18.56 25.90 2.37
CA VAL A 68 -18.59 25.66 3.82
C VAL A 68 -19.96 26.09 4.36
N ILE A 69 -20.54 25.27 5.22
CA ILE A 69 -21.79 25.55 5.93
C ILE A 69 -21.46 25.84 7.39
N SER A 70 -21.63 27.07 7.81
CA SER A 70 -21.32 27.54 9.16
C SER A 70 -22.61 27.85 9.94
N SER A 71 -22.51 27.85 11.27
CA SER A 71 -23.60 28.25 12.19
C SER A 71 -23.06 29.23 13.22
N VAL A 72 -23.91 30.13 13.65
CA VAL A 72 -23.62 31.02 14.80
C VAL A 72 -23.68 30.26 16.13
N ASN A 73 -24.44 29.16 16.16
CA ASN A 73 -24.55 28.32 17.33
C ASN A 73 -23.33 27.38 17.44
N ASN A 74 -22.84 27.16 18.64
CA ASN A 74 -21.61 26.40 18.94
C ASN A 74 -21.85 25.07 19.69
N GLY A 75 -23.12 24.71 19.92
CA GLY A 75 -23.49 23.51 20.67
C GLY A 75 -23.69 22.27 19.80
N PRO A 76 -24.45 21.28 20.31
CA PRO A 76 -24.69 20.02 19.62
C PRO A 76 -25.31 20.20 18.24
N VAL A 77 -24.99 19.33 17.31
CA VAL A 77 -25.50 19.30 15.93
C VAL A 77 -26.28 18.01 15.72
N ARG A 78 -27.54 18.14 15.29
CA ARG A 78 -28.35 17.01 14.82
C ARG A 78 -28.41 17.08 13.30
N TYR A 79 -27.76 16.17 12.62
CA TYR A 79 -27.78 16.09 11.17
C TYR A 79 -29.09 15.46 10.67
N ALA A 80 -29.70 16.08 9.66
CA ALA A 80 -30.88 15.56 8.97
C ALA A 80 -30.50 14.69 7.77
N VAL A 81 -29.25 14.81 7.29
CA VAL A 81 -28.71 14.05 6.15
C VAL A 81 -27.48 13.26 6.58
N ARG A 82 -27.26 12.14 5.90
CA ARG A 82 -26.06 11.31 6.12
C ARG A 82 -24.83 11.99 5.50
N ASP A 83 -23.68 11.69 6.03
CA ASP A 83 -22.40 12.07 5.43
C ASP A 83 -22.25 11.43 4.03
N GLY A 84 -21.76 12.18 3.04
CA GLY A 84 -21.68 11.74 1.65
C GLY A 84 -23.01 11.76 0.88
N ALA A 85 -24.11 12.24 1.48
CA ALA A 85 -25.40 12.30 0.81
C ALA A 85 -25.43 13.41 -0.26
N THR A 86 -26.10 13.13 -1.39
CA THR A 86 -26.41 14.17 -2.39
C THR A 86 -27.54 15.04 -1.88
N VAL A 87 -27.37 16.35 -1.93
CA VAL A 87 -28.33 17.37 -1.46
C VAL A 87 -28.64 18.35 -2.57
N SER A 88 -29.86 18.90 -2.52
CA SER A 88 -30.35 19.98 -3.37
C SER A 88 -30.42 21.30 -2.58
N VAL A 89 -30.44 22.42 -3.29
CA VAL A 89 -30.57 23.72 -2.64
C VAL A 89 -31.86 23.76 -1.83
N GLY A 90 -31.75 24.15 -0.55
CA GLY A 90 -32.86 24.23 0.38
C GLY A 90 -33.10 22.99 1.23
N ASP A 91 -32.46 21.86 0.93
CA ASP A 91 -32.57 20.66 1.76
C ASP A 91 -32.05 20.94 3.18
N LEU A 92 -32.77 20.47 4.19
CA LEU A 92 -32.36 20.61 5.60
C LEU A 92 -31.12 19.72 5.84
N LEU A 93 -30.00 20.35 6.22
CA LEU A 93 -28.75 19.65 6.53
C LEU A 93 -28.66 19.29 8.00
N ALA A 94 -28.95 20.26 8.88
CA ALA A 94 -28.77 20.05 10.31
C ALA A 94 -29.59 21.08 11.13
N ASP A 95 -29.92 20.71 12.36
CA ASP A 95 -30.29 21.60 13.45
C ASP A 95 -29.10 21.79 14.38
N VAL A 96 -28.64 23.01 14.57
CA VAL A 96 -27.51 23.39 15.43
C VAL A 96 -28.00 24.06 16.68
N TYR A 97 -27.68 23.51 17.84
CA TYR A 97 -28.19 24.01 19.11
C TYR A 97 -27.15 24.93 19.78
N GLN A 98 -27.65 25.86 20.62
CA GLN A 98 -26.78 26.77 21.36
C GLN A 98 -26.21 26.08 22.60
N ASP A 99 -24.92 26.33 22.90
CA ASP A 99 -24.28 25.95 24.17
C ASP A 99 -23.92 27.19 24.97
N ASP A 100 -24.86 27.66 25.78
CA ASP A 100 -24.68 28.88 26.60
C ASP A 100 -23.63 28.74 27.69
N THR A 101 -23.23 27.50 28.01
CA THR A 101 -22.34 27.19 29.13
C THR A 101 -20.90 26.87 28.70
N ASN A 102 -20.68 26.77 27.40
CA ASN A 102 -19.39 26.34 26.81
C ASN A 102 -18.79 25.06 27.48
N THR A 103 -19.69 24.12 27.82
CA THR A 103 -19.36 22.91 28.61
C THR A 103 -18.96 21.71 27.75
N GLY A 104 -18.62 21.92 26.49
CA GLY A 104 -18.23 20.83 25.59
C GLY A 104 -19.42 19.96 25.08
N LYS A 105 -20.65 20.47 25.19
CA LYS A 105 -21.86 19.79 24.71
C LYS A 105 -21.77 19.42 23.23
N ARG A 106 -21.05 20.19 22.44
CA ARG A 106 -20.83 19.87 21.00
C ARG A 106 -20.11 18.54 20.81
N ALA A 107 -19.01 18.31 21.55
CA ALA A 107 -18.25 17.08 21.48
C ALA A 107 -19.08 15.88 21.96
N LEU A 108 -19.79 16.06 23.09
CA LEU A 108 -20.67 15.02 23.62
C LEU A 108 -21.80 14.68 22.66
N GLY A 109 -22.43 15.70 22.06
CA GLY A 109 -23.49 15.51 21.05
C GLY A 109 -22.98 14.81 19.79
N ALA A 110 -21.77 15.15 19.34
CA ALA A 110 -21.13 14.48 18.20
C ALA A 110 -20.85 13.01 18.48
N ASP A 111 -20.36 12.66 19.67
CA ASP A 111 -20.12 11.29 20.07
C ASP A 111 -21.43 10.47 20.16
N LEU A 112 -22.49 11.03 20.75
CA LEU A 112 -23.81 10.38 20.79
C LEU A 112 -24.37 10.13 19.38
N MET A 113 -24.28 11.11 18.48
CA MET A 113 -24.76 10.97 17.11
C MET A 113 -23.94 9.94 16.32
N ALA A 114 -22.63 9.91 16.48
CA ALA A 114 -21.78 8.91 15.84
C ALA A 114 -22.14 7.49 16.30
N GLN A 115 -22.41 7.29 17.59
CA GLN A 115 -22.86 6.00 18.11
C GLN A 115 -24.23 5.58 17.56
N ILE A 116 -25.19 6.51 17.47
CA ILE A 116 -26.53 6.26 16.91
C ILE A 116 -26.39 5.83 15.44
N GLU A 117 -25.61 6.57 14.66
CA GLU A 117 -25.41 6.30 13.23
C GLU A 117 -24.70 4.98 12.98
N ALA A 118 -23.65 4.67 13.76
CA ALA A 118 -22.97 3.39 13.68
C ALA A 118 -23.94 2.22 13.92
N LEU A 119 -24.84 2.34 14.91
CA LEU A 119 -25.85 1.30 15.19
C LEU A 119 -26.93 1.22 14.10
N GLN A 120 -27.35 2.35 13.52
CA GLN A 120 -28.33 2.39 12.40
C GLN A 120 -27.76 1.83 11.10
N ALA A 121 -26.47 2.11 10.80
CA ALA A 121 -25.80 1.57 9.62
C ALA A 121 -25.71 0.02 9.61
N LEU A 122 -25.85 -0.62 10.78
CA LEU A 122 -25.87 -2.07 10.89
C LEU A 122 -27.10 -2.72 10.29
N ASP A 123 -28.23 -2.03 10.26
CA ASP A 123 -29.49 -2.55 9.70
C ASP A 123 -29.46 -2.54 8.16
N ASP A 124 -28.66 -1.63 7.56
CA ASP A 124 -28.54 -1.45 6.11
C ASP A 124 -27.41 -2.32 5.50
N ALA A 125 -26.48 -2.83 6.30
CA ALA A 125 -25.31 -3.54 5.81
C ALA A 125 -25.53 -5.06 5.67
N ALA A 126 -25.16 -5.62 4.52
CA ALA A 126 -25.11 -7.07 4.32
C ALA A 126 -24.20 -7.73 5.37
N ASP A 127 -24.54 -8.99 5.77
CA ASP A 127 -23.91 -9.71 6.89
C ASP A 127 -22.37 -9.83 6.84
N THR A 128 -21.77 -9.60 5.69
CA THR A 128 -20.31 -9.71 5.45
C THR A 128 -19.60 -8.36 5.26
N ALA A 129 -20.31 -7.24 5.28
CA ALA A 129 -19.71 -5.92 4.97
C ALA A 129 -18.64 -5.44 5.96
N TRP A 130 -18.65 -5.94 7.21
CA TRP A 130 -17.65 -5.59 8.22
C TRP A 130 -16.28 -6.25 7.99
N GLN A 131 -16.22 -7.41 7.32
CA GLN A 131 -14.98 -8.17 7.13
C GLN A 131 -13.95 -7.44 6.28
N PRO A 132 -14.29 -6.83 5.12
CA PRO A 132 -13.34 -6.05 4.33
C PRO A 132 -12.83 -4.83 5.08
N ALA A 133 -13.71 -4.10 5.78
CA ALA A 133 -13.33 -2.92 6.55
C ALA A 133 -12.39 -3.28 7.72
N TYR A 134 -12.69 -4.36 8.45
CA TYR A 134 -11.84 -4.88 9.51
C TYR A 134 -10.45 -5.27 8.99
N LEU A 135 -10.38 -6.05 7.91
CA LEU A 135 -9.12 -6.49 7.33
C LEU A 135 -8.30 -5.31 6.82
N SER A 136 -8.92 -4.35 6.14
CA SER A 136 -8.27 -3.13 5.67
C SER A 136 -7.66 -2.33 6.83
N SER A 137 -8.43 -2.09 7.90
CA SER A 137 -7.97 -1.35 9.08
C SER A 137 -6.86 -2.11 9.83
N TYR A 138 -6.99 -3.43 9.96
CA TYR A 138 -5.96 -4.29 10.56
C TYR A 138 -4.64 -4.24 9.78
N PHE A 139 -4.68 -4.41 8.46
CA PHE A 139 -3.49 -4.33 7.62
C PHE A 139 -2.88 -2.93 7.60
N SER A 140 -3.69 -1.88 7.65
CA SER A 140 -3.22 -0.49 7.77
C SER A 140 -2.49 -0.26 9.09
N LEU A 141 -3.05 -0.75 10.21
CA LEU A 141 -2.41 -0.68 11.52
C LEU A 141 -1.08 -1.43 11.55
N MET A 142 -1.05 -2.66 11.06
CA MET A 142 0.17 -3.47 11.00
C MET A 142 1.25 -2.83 10.13
N ARG A 143 0.87 -2.20 9.01
CA ARG A 143 1.78 -1.47 8.13
C ARG A 143 2.33 -0.22 8.81
N GLY A 144 1.49 0.56 9.49
CA GLY A 144 1.90 1.74 10.27
C GLY A 144 2.90 1.38 11.38
N LEU A 145 2.60 0.33 12.15
CA LEU A 145 3.49 -0.17 13.20
C LEU A 145 4.83 -0.66 12.64
N SER A 146 4.83 -1.40 11.53
CA SER A 146 6.07 -1.91 10.91
C SER A 146 6.98 -0.81 10.35
N LYS A 147 6.41 0.34 10.00
CA LYS A 147 7.14 1.51 9.50
C LYS A 147 7.47 2.55 10.58
N GLY A 148 7.00 2.37 11.82
CA GLY A 148 7.17 3.33 12.90
C GLY A 148 6.35 4.62 12.74
N GLU A 149 5.31 4.62 11.90
CA GLU A 149 4.45 5.77 11.61
C GLU A 149 3.34 5.91 12.66
N LEU A 150 3.67 6.42 13.84
CA LEU A 150 2.77 6.50 15.02
C LEU A 150 1.48 7.30 14.75
N LEU A 151 1.55 8.40 13.98
CA LEU A 151 0.38 9.23 13.65
C LEU A 151 -0.66 8.50 12.80
N ARG A 152 -0.25 7.54 11.97
CA ARG A 152 -1.16 6.70 11.18
C ARG A 152 -1.78 5.56 11.99
N THR A 153 -1.22 5.24 13.16
CA THR A 153 -1.78 4.19 14.02
C THR A 153 -3.02 4.66 14.78
N GLU A 154 -3.18 5.96 15.04
CA GLU A 154 -4.36 6.51 15.71
C GLU A 154 -5.61 6.36 14.85
N ASP A 155 -5.56 6.78 13.58
CA ASP A 155 -6.69 6.64 12.65
C ASP A 155 -7.05 5.16 12.42
N ALA A 156 -6.03 4.32 12.22
CA ALA A 156 -6.23 2.89 12.03
C ALA A 156 -6.78 2.18 13.28
N THR A 157 -6.40 2.63 14.49
CA THR A 157 -6.96 2.10 15.75
C THR A 157 -8.38 2.57 15.96
N ALA A 158 -8.73 3.81 15.59
CA ALA A 158 -10.11 4.33 15.63
C ALA A 158 -11.02 3.52 14.70
N ALA A 159 -10.62 3.34 13.44
CA ALA A 159 -11.34 2.53 12.47
C ALA A 159 -11.46 1.04 12.87
N LEU A 160 -10.44 0.50 13.55
CA LEU A 160 -10.50 -0.87 14.08
C LEU A 160 -11.49 -0.99 15.25
N ARG A 161 -11.52 -0.01 16.16
CA ARG A 161 -12.53 0.04 17.25
C ARG A 161 -13.93 0.14 16.69
N GLU A 162 -14.15 0.96 15.68
CA GLU A 162 -15.43 1.08 14.98
C GLU A 162 -15.84 -0.27 14.36
N ALA A 163 -14.94 -0.94 13.64
CA ALA A 163 -15.20 -2.26 13.07
C ALA A 163 -15.52 -3.33 14.15
N PHE A 164 -14.86 -3.28 15.31
CA PHE A 164 -15.21 -4.16 16.44
C PHE A 164 -16.58 -3.83 17.04
N SER A 165 -16.90 -2.55 17.20
CA SER A 165 -18.21 -2.10 17.69
C SER A 165 -19.33 -2.59 16.76
N VAL A 166 -19.13 -2.46 15.45
CA VAL A 166 -20.05 -2.98 14.42
C VAL A 166 -20.20 -4.50 14.54
N ARG A 167 -19.11 -5.25 14.70
CA ARG A 167 -19.15 -6.71 14.87
C ARG A 167 -19.91 -7.14 16.11
N ASP A 168 -19.65 -6.48 17.24
CA ASP A 168 -20.25 -6.86 18.51
C ASP A 168 -21.74 -6.48 18.55
N ALA A 169 -22.10 -5.33 18.00
CA ALA A 169 -23.50 -4.90 17.87
C ALA A 169 -24.31 -5.77 16.89
N LYS A 170 -23.69 -6.38 15.86
CA LYS A 170 -24.36 -7.36 14.98
C LYS A 170 -24.70 -8.67 15.69
N ARG A 171 -24.04 -8.99 16.81
CA ARG A 171 -24.35 -10.17 17.65
C ARG A 171 -25.50 -9.91 18.62
N GLU A 172 -25.85 -8.64 18.84
CA GLU A 172 -26.99 -8.28 19.68
C GLU A 172 -28.31 -8.54 18.94
N ASP A 173 -29.34 -8.88 19.71
CA ASP A 173 -30.70 -8.99 19.21
C ASP A 173 -31.13 -7.61 18.62
N PRO A 174 -31.77 -7.57 17.43
CA PRO A 174 -32.32 -6.33 16.84
C PRO A 174 -33.17 -5.49 17.81
N ALA A 175 -33.92 -6.13 18.68
CA ALA A 175 -34.73 -5.45 19.71
C ALA A 175 -33.85 -4.75 20.77
N ALA A 176 -32.75 -5.39 21.21
CA ALA A 176 -31.80 -4.80 22.14
C ALA A 176 -31.07 -3.60 21.51
N ARG A 177 -30.70 -3.69 20.23
CA ARG A 177 -30.08 -2.61 19.49
C ARG A 177 -31.01 -1.41 19.32
N ALA A 178 -32.29 -1.66 18.96
CA ALA A 178 -33.31 -0.62 18.87
C ALA A 178 -33.51 0.09 20.21
N ALA A 179 -33.52 -0.64 21.31
CA ALA A 179 -33.61 -0.08 22.66
C ALA A 179 -32.39 0.82 22.99
N ARG A 180 -31.17 0.39 22.61
CA ARG A 180 -29.97 1.17 22.82
C ARG A 180 -29.94 2.46 21.96
N ILE A 181 -30.40 2.39 20.72
CA ILE A 181 -30.57 3.58 19.88
C ILE A 181 -31.54 4.56 20.54
N ALA A 182 -32.69 4.09 21.05
CA ALA A 182 -33.66 4.90 21.75
C ALA A 182 -33.09 5.56 23.03
N GLU A 183 -32.26 4.85 23.79
CA GLU A 183 -31.57 5.38 24.98
C GLU A 183 -30.56 6.50 24.59
N LEU A 184 -29.77 6.29 23.55
CA LEU A 184 -28.83 7.29 23.06
C LEU A 184 -29.56 8.52 22.50
N GLN A 185 -30.67 8.33 21.79
CA GLN A 185 -31.53 9.42 21.34
C GLN A 185 -32.13 10.23 22.50
N ALA A 186 -32.61 9.55 23.53
CA ALA A 186 -33.11 10.20 24.76
C ALA A 186 -32.00 11.01 25.46
N SER A 187 -30.78 10.48 25.50
CA SER A 187 -29.61 11.18 26.06
C SER A 187 -29.27 12.44 25.26
N PHE A 188 -29.34 12.36 23.94
CA PHE A 188 -29.17 13.53 23.07
C PHE A 188 -30.30 14.55 23.27
N ASP A 189 -31.56 14.11 23.35
CA ASP A 189 -32.70 14.97 23.56
C ASP A 189 -32.65 15.72 24.91
N GLU A 190 -32.18 15.07 25.98
CA GLU A 190 -31.93 15.71 27.27
C GLU A 190 -30.80 16.75 27.18
N LEU A 191 -29.76 16.49 26.39
CA LEU A 191 -28.63 17.40 26.17
C LEU A 191 -29.10 18.73 25.53
N ILE A 192 -30.12 18.69 24.65
CA ILE A 192 -30.63 19.84 23.89
C ILE A 192 -31.93 20.40 24.41
N LYS A 193 -32.50 19.84 25.48
CA LYS A 193 -33.87 20.10 25.98
C LYS A 193 -34.25 21.58 26.14
N TYR A 194 -33.31 22.39 26.54
CA TYR A 194 -33.49 23.82 26.77
C TYR A 194 -32.72 24.72 25.81
N ALA A 195 -32.06 24.14 24.82
CA ALA A 195 -31.23 24.86 23.87
C ALA A 195 -32.09 25.38 22.69
N SER A 196 -31.89 26.64 22.26
CA SER A 196 -32.44 27.11 21.01
C SER A 196 -31.71 26.48 19.82
N GLY A 197 -32.50 26.01 18.84
CA GLY A 197 -31.96 25.39 17.63
C GLY A 197 -32.01 26.35 16.43
N GLU A 198 -30.96 26.33 15.62
CA GLU A 198 -30.88 27.01 14.34
C GLU A 198 -30.89 25.96 13.21
N ARG A 199 -31.81 26.10 12.24
CA ARG A 199 -31.86 25.23 11.07
C ARG A 199 -30.88 25.68 10.02
N ARG A 200 -30.08 24.74 9.53
CA ARG A 200 -29.17 24.97 8.42
C ARG A 200 -29.60 24.16 7.20
N ALA A 201 -29.83 24.85 6.11
CA ALA A 201 -30.19 24.26 4.82
C ALA A 201 -29.04 24.38 3.83
N ALA A 202 -29.05 23.50 2.83
CA ALA A 202 -28.07 23.48 1.76
C ALA A 202 -28.17 24.77 0.93
N THR A 203 -27.06 25.46 0.79
CA THR A 203 -26.92 26.69 -0.04
C THR A 203 -26.66 26.35 -1.51
N HIS A 204 -26.14 25.18 -1.77
CA HIS A 204 -25.80 24.67 -3.09
C HIS A 204 -26.24 23.20 -3.22
N ALA A 205 -26.43 22.76 -4.46
CA ALA A 205 -26.55 21.32 -4.75
C ALA A 205 -25.20 20.70 -4.81
N GLY A 206 -25.05 19.45 -4.32
CA GLY A 206 -23.78 18.73 -4.30
C GLY A 206 -23.77 17.57 -3.32
N ILE A 207 -22.61 17.19 -2.86
CA ILE A 207 -22.42 16.11 -1.86
C ILE A 207 -22.10 16.75 -0.51
N PHE A 208 -22.92 16.49 0.48
CA PHE A 208 -22.70 17.00 1.84
C PHE A 208 -21.65 16.18 2.57
N CYS A 209 -20.66 16.86 3.16
CA CYS A 209 -19.64 16.28 4.02
C CYS A 209 -19.59 17.02 5.34
N ARG A 210 -19.60 16.31 6.46
CA ARG A 210 -19.54 16.89 7.81
C ARG A 210 -18.15 17.38 8.17
N GLU A 211 -17.14 16.72 7.63
CA GLU A 211 -15.75 17.05 7.93
C GLU A 211 -15.27 18.20 7.04
N THR A 212 -14.67 19.21 7.69
CA THR A 212 -13.93 20.28 7.03
C THR A 212 -12.43 20.06 7.27
N ASP A 213 -11.60 20.29 6.28
CA ASP A 213 -10.15 20.12 6.38
C ASP A 213 -9.38 21.43 6.47
N GLY A 214 -10.06 22.57 6.27
CA GLY A 214 -9.49 23.92 6.37
C GLY A 214 -8.79 24.40 5.10
N TYR A 215 -8.94 23.67 3.99
CA TYR A 215 -8.38 24.00 2.68
C TYR A 215 -9.44 24.40 1.65
N GLU A 216 -10.68 24.59 2.09
CA GLU A 216 -11.87 24.82 1.26
C GLU A 216 -11.69 26.04 0.33
N ASP A 217 -11.04 27.08 0.82
CA ASP A 217 -10.78 28.31 0.07
C ASP A 217 -9.47 28.30 -0.73
N PHE A 218 -8.57 27.35 -0.44
CA PHE A 218 -7.23 27.30 -1.05
C PHE A 218 -7.11 26.28 -2.18
N LEU A 219 -7.60 25.06 -1.97
CA LEU A 219 -7.48 23.98 -2.92
C LEU A 219 -8.71 23.89 -3.83
N THR A 220 -9.01 25.00 -4.49
CA THR A 220 -10.13 25.10 -5.45
C THR A 220 -9.76 24.55 -6.82
N ALA A 221 -10.76 24.22 -7.65
CA ALA A 221 -10.54 23.79 -9.02
C ALA A 221 -9.75 24.84 -9.83
N ALA A 222 -10.01 26.12 -9.61
CA ALA A 222 -9.30 27.22 -10.26
C ALA A 222 -7.80 27.29 -9.84
N ALA A 223 -7.47 27.00 -8.58
CA ALA A 223 -6.11 27.02 -8.09
C ALA A 223 -5.25 25.92 -8.73
N ALA A 224 -5.83 24.80 -9.16
CA ALA A 224 -5.10 23.72 -9.85
C ALA A 224 -4.45 24.18 -11.16
N ALA A 225 -4.99 25.20 -11.80
CA ALA A 225 -4.44 25.72 -13.06
C ALA A 225 -3.08 26.42 -12.89
N THR A 226 -2.77 26.94 -11.70
CA THR A 226 -1.55 27.73 -11.44
C THR A 226 -0.67 27.17 -10.34
N VAL A 227 -1.11 26.14 -9.62
CA VAL A 227 -0.38 25.57 -8.49
C VAL A 227 1.04 25.14 -8.87
N THR A 228 2.00 25.47 -8.00
CA THR A 228 3.39 25.00 -8.03
C THR A 228 3.72 24.25 -6.75
N PRO A 229 4.83 23.50 -6.67
CA PRO A 229 5.26 22.86 -5.42
C PRO A 229 5.38 23.83 -4.25
N GLU A 230 5.90 25.04 -4.52
CA GLU A 230 6.12 26.10 -3.54
C GLU A 230 4.77 26.67 -3.06
N SER A 231 3.88 27.04 -4.00
CA SER A 231 2.55 27.58 -3.64
C SER A 231 1.67 26.56 -2.92
N LEU A 232 1.75 25.27 -3.29
CA LEU A 232 1.07 24.18 -2.57
C LEU A 232 1.56 24.10 -1.13
N SER A 233 2.87 24.19 -0.90
CA SER A 233 3.43 24.17 0.46
C SER A 233 2.92 25.32 1.33
N VAL A 234 2.77 26.51 0.74
CA VAL A 234 2.20 27.71 1.42
C VAL A 234 0.72 27.48 1.74
N MET A 235 -0.09 27.05 0.75
CA MET A 235 -1.51 26.74 0.95
C MET A 235 -1.74 25.73 2.07
N LEU A 236 -0.91 24.67 2.12
CA LEU A 236 -1.00 23.65 3.15
C LEU A 236 -0.59 24.16 4.54
N ALA A 237 0.29 25.15 4.62
CA ALA A 237 0.67 25.78 5.89
C ALA A 237 -0.40 26.77 6.41
N GLU A 238 -1.14 27.40 5.51
CA GLU A 238 -2.17 28.41 5.84
C GLU A 238 -3.54 27.80 6.16
N GLY A 239 -3.78 26.54 5.79
CA GLY A 239 -5.07 25.87 6.03
C GLY A 239 -5.49 25.88 7.49
N LYS A 240 -6.71 26.39 7.76
CA LYS A 240 -7.31 26.44 9.10
C LYS A 240 -8.76 26.04 9.03
N LYS A 241 -9.16 25.12 9.90
CA LYS A 241 -10.56 24.74 10.06
C LYS A 241 -11.36 25.92 10.62
N GLU A 242 -12.49 26.22 10.02
CA GLU A 242 -13.41 27.19 10.55
C GLU A 242 -14.16 26.61 11.77
N PRO A 243 -14.01 27.18 12.98
CA PRO A 243 -14.62 26.62 14.19
C PRO A 243 -16.15 26.57 14.16
N SER A 244 -16.76 27.48 13.40
CA SER A 244 -18.21 27.58 13.24
C SER A 244 -18.76 26.62 12.17
N ALA A 245 -17.89 25.97 11.39
CA ALA A 245 -18.32 25.04 10.37
C ALA A 245 -19.01 23.83 10.97
N ILE A 246 -20.12 23.45 10.35
CA ILE A 246 -20.88 22.22 10.65
C ILE A 246 -20.71 21.17 9.53
N GLY A 247 -20.11 21.56 8.44
CA GLY A 247 -19.83 20.72 7.28
C GLY A 247 -19.59 21.56 6.04
N LYS A 248 -19.52 20.90 4.92
CA LYS A 248 -19.31 21.50 3.60
C LYS A 248 -20.12 20.76 2.54
N ILE A 249 -20.37 21.42 1.43
CA ILE A 249 -20.96 20.81 0.24
C ILE A 249 -19.89 20.79 -0.84
N ILE A 250 -19.56 19.60 -1.33
CA ILE A 250 -18.70 19.42 -2.49
C ILE A 250 -19.54 19.74 -3.72
N LEU A 251 -19.12 20.78 -4.45
CA LEU A 251 -19.86 21.24 -5.62
C LEU A 251 -19.59 20.33 -6.84
N PRO A 252 -20.58 20.13 -7.70
CA PRO A 252 -20.37 19.47 -8.99
C PRO A 252 -19.48 20.34 -9.87
N GLY A 253 -18.55 19.74 -10.58
CA GLY A 253 -17.63 20.44 -11.46
C GLY A 253 -16.35 19.65 -11.75
N ASP A 254 -15.44 20.30 -12.45
CA ASP A 254 -14.12 19.73 -12.67
C ASP A 254 -13.33 19.66 -11.36
N TRP A 255 -12.59 18.59 -11.19
CA TRP A 255 -11.70 18.43 -10.06
C TRP A 255 -10.34 17.88 -10.51
N TYR A 256 -9.34 18.16 -9.72
CA TYR A 256 -7.95 17.83 -10.03
C TYR A 256 -7.30 17.14 -8.84
N LEU A 257 -6.23 16.43 -9.14
CA LEU A 257 -5.34 15.82 -8.15
C LEU A 257 -3.92 16.33 -8.41
N ALA A 258 -3.31 16.94 -7.42
CA ALA A 258 -1.90 17.30 -7.45
C ALA A 258 -1.11 16.38 -6.54
N LEU A 259 -0.03 15.78 -7.04
CA LEU A 259 0.85 14.93 -6.26
C LEU A 259 2.31 15.17 -6.61
N SER A 260 3.18 15.01 -5.61
CA SER A 260 4.61 15.19 -5.75
C SER A 260 5.34 13.86 -5.95
N VAL A 261 6.25 13.83 -6.92
CA VAL A 261 7.14 12.70 -7.20
C VAL A 261 8.57 13.20 -7.36
N GLY A 262 9.55 12.29 -7.24
CA GLY A 262 10.95 12.64 -7.55
C GLY A 262 11.16 12.94 -9.03
N ARG A 263 12.15 13.77 -9.36
CA ARG A 263 12.44 14.18 -10.74
C ARG A 263 12.73 13.00 -11.67
N GLY A 264 13.44 11.98 -11.18
CA GLY A 264 13.70 10.76 -11.95
C GLY A 264 12.44 9.93 -12.26
N GLU A 265 11.43 10.00 -11.40
CA GLU A 265 10.14 9.32 -11.59
C GLU A 265 9.23 10.12 -12.53
N ALA A 266 9.29 11.45 -12.43
CA ALA A 266 8.53 12.35 -13.31
C ALA A 266 8.86 12.15 -14.79
N ALA A 267 10.07 11.70 -15.12
CA ALA A 267 10.47 11.36 -16.48
C ALA A 267 9.66 10.23 -17.14
N CYS A 268 8.92 9.44 -16.34
CA CYS A 268 8.02 8.40 -16.83
C CYS A 268 6.62 8.92 -17.21
N PHE A 269 6.35 10.21 -16.99
CA PHE A 269 5.05 10.82 -17.23
C PHE A 269 5.09 11.80 -18.40
N GLU A 270 4.02 11.83 -19.18
CA GLU A 270 3.84 12.70 -20.32
C GLU A 270 2.54 13.49 -20.19
N ALA A 271 2.61 14.80 -20.31
CA ALA A 271 1.43 15.65 -20.25
C ALA A 271 0.48 15.35 -21.43
N GLY A 272 -0.81 15.33 -21.17
CA GLY A 272 -1.85 14.94 -22.12
C GLY A 272 -2.19 13.44 -22.08
N SER A 273 -1.39 12.60 -21.43
CA SER A 273 -1.64 11.17 -21.32
C SER A 273 -2.54 10.84 -20.12
N VAL A 274 -3.26 9.73 -20.22
CA VAL A 274 -4.18 9.22 -19.19
C VAL A 274 -3.46 8.16 -18.35
N TYR A 275 -3.58 8.27 -17.03
CA TYR A 275 -2.96 7.35 -16.08
C TYR A 275 -3.99 6.78 -15.11
N PRO A 276 -3.94 5.46 -14.82
CA PRO A 276 -4.74 4.87 -13.77
C PRO A 276 -4.16 5.22 -12.40
N LEU A 277 -4.95 5.83 -11.55
CA LEU A 277 -4.62 6.23 -10.18
C LEU A 277 -5.50 5.49 -9.21
N SER A 278 -4.91 4.87 -8.18
CA SER A 278 -5.66 4.16 -7.14
C SER A 278 -5.66 4.98 -5.86
N PHE A 279 -6.87 5.35 -5.39
CA PHE A 279 -7.10 6.05 -4.12
C PHE A 279 -7.18 5.00 -3.01
N THR A 280 -6.13 4.89 -2.20
CA THR A 280 -6.01 3.80 -1.21
C THR A 280 -7.00 3.92 -0.05
N ARG A 281 -7.49 5.14 0.27
CA ARG A 281 -8.48 5.37 1.33
C ARG A 281 -9.88 4.90 0.95
N THR A 282 -10.27 5.08 -0.30
CA THR A 282 -11.63 4.81 -0.79
C THR A 282 -11.71 3.56 -1.65
N ASP A 283 -10.58 2.86 -1.84
CA ASP A 283 -10.44 1.70 -2.75
C ASP A 283 -10.99 1.99 -4.16
N ARG A 284 -10.77 3.21 -4.62
CA ARG A 284 -11.29 3.73 -5.87
C ARG A 284 -10.18 3.84 -6.90
N ASN A 285 -10.43 3.34 -8.10
CA ASN A 285 -9.51 3.47 -9.22
C ASN A 285 -10.10 4.43 -10.25
N GLU A 286 -9.33 5.47 -10.60
CA GLU A 286 -9.74 6.49 -11.56
C GLU A 286 -8.70 6.65 -12.65
N ASN A 287 -9.18 6.78 -13.89
CA ASN A 287 -8.34 7.21 -15.00
C ASN A 287 -8.33 8.74 -15.03
N MET A 288 -7.16 9.34 -14.89
CA MET A 288 -7.03 10.79 -14.87
C MET A 288 -6.03 11.27 -15.93
N THR A 289 -6.32 12.37 -16.57
CA THR A 289 -5.45 12.98 -17.57
C THR A 289 -4.39 13.86 -16.90
N LEU A 290 -3.10 13.61 -17.13
CA LEU A 290 -2.04 14.49 -16.67
C LEU A 290 -2.03 15.78 -17.48
N VAL A 291 -2.39 16.87 -16.84
CA VAL A 291 -2.50 18.20 -17.53
C VAL A 291 -1.28 19.07 -17.33
N ARG A 292 -0.52 18.90 -16.22
CA ARG A 292 0.67 19.72 -15.95
C ARG A 292 1.75 18.90 -15.24
N ILE A 293 3.00 19.22 -15.56
CA ILE A 293 4.22 18.74 -14.91
C ILE A 293 5.00 19.99 -14.49
N VAL A 294 5.13 20.21 -13.18
CA VAL A 294 5.73 21.44 -12.65
C VAL A 294 6.92 21.08 -11.77
N PRO A 295 8.15 21.31 -12.19
CA PRO A 295 9.33 21.06 -11.37
C PRO A 295 9.41 22.07 -10.22
N ALA A 296 9.85 21.63 -9.05
CA ALA A 296 10.21 22.52 -7.96
C ALA A 296 11.52 23.26 -8.27
N GLU A 297 11.64 24.49 -7.76
CA GLU A 297 12.82 25.34 -8.00
C GLU A 297 14.06 24.84 -7.26
N GLU A 298 13.92 24.50 -5.97
CA GLU A 298 15.04 24.18 -5.07
C GLU A 298 15.08 22.71 -4.61
N ARG A 299 14.06 21.91 -4.92
CA ARG A 299 13.95 20.52 -4.48
C ARG A 299 13.98 19.55 -5.66
N ASP A 300 14.47 18.33 -5.42
CA ASP A 300 14.40 17.24 -6.39
C ASP A 300 13.00 16.63 -6.43
N GLU A 301 12.01 17.47 -6.71
CA GLU A 301 10.58 17.18 -6.64
C GLU A 301 9.89 17.78 -7.87
N VAL A 302 8.86 17.09 -8.35
CA VAL A 302 8.03 17.54 -9.48
C VAL A 302 6.57 17.33 -9.07
N LEU A 303 5.76 18.37 -9.22
CA LEU A 303 4.32 18.32 -9.01
C LEU A 303 3.65 17.87 -10.32
N LEU A 304 2.93 16.76 -10.24
CA LEU A 304 2.07 16.25 -11.31
C LEU A 304 0.64 16.67 -11.01
N VAL A 305 -0.02 17.35 -11.95
CA VAL A 305 -1.41 17.78 -11.82
C VAL A 305 -2.26 16.99 -12.81
N PHE A 306 -3.17 16.20 -12.28
CA PHE A 306 -4.10 15.38 -13.04
C PHE A 306 -5.49 15.99 -13.00
N ARG A 307 -6.24 15.90 -14.10
CA ARG A 307 -7.65 16.24 -14.19
C ARG A 307 -8.47 14.97 -14.30
N ALA A 308 -9.55 14.90 -13.54
CA ALA A 308 -10.51 13.82 -13.67
C ALA A 308 -11.32 13.95 -14.97
N ASP A 309 -11.81 12.80 -15.46
CA ASP A 309 -12.70 12.81 -16.62
C ASP A 309 -14.02 13.52 -16.32
N ALA A 310 -14.57 14.16 -17.34
CA ALA A 310 -15.82 14.92 -17.20
C ALA A 310 -16.97 14.03 -16.67
N GLY A 311 -17.63 14.51 -15.65
CA GLY A 311 -18.73 13.78 -14.99
C GLY A 311 -18.29 12.78 -13.91
N THR A 312 -16.98 12.59 -13.69
CA THR A 312 -16.49 11.80 -12.57
C THR A 312 -16.64 12.59 -11.27
N ALA A 313 -17.43 12.07 -10.32
CA ALA A 313 -17.60 12.73 -9.04
C ALA A 313 -16.29 12.71 -8.23
N PRO A 314 -15.92 13.79 -7.53
CA PRO A 314 -14.76 13.81 -6.66
C PRO A 314 -14.92 12.81 -5.50
N PRO A 315 -13.82 12.40 -4.84
CA PRO A 315 -13.91 11.57 -3.64
C PRO A 315 -14.82 12.22 -2.59
N ALA A 316 -15.79 11.45 -2.09
CA ALA A 316 -16.81 11.94 -1.17
C ALA A 316 -16.42 11.82 0.32
N ASP A 317 -15.18 11.39 0.61
CA ASP A 317 -14.66 11.19 1.97
C ASP A 317 -14.34 12.49 2.73
N GLY A 318 -14.72 13.64 2.20
CA GLY A 318 -14.51 14.95 2.82
C GLY A 318 -13.06 15.42 2.85
N CYS A 319 -12.09 14.53 2.72
CA CYS A 319 -10.68 14.82 2.88
C CYS A 319 -9.99 15.09 1.54
N ARG A 320 -9.32 16.23 1.43
CA ARG A 320 -8.54 16.54 0.22
C ARG A 320 -7.20 15.83 0.17
N ARG A 321 -6.65 15.49 1.32
CA ARG A 321 -5.38 14.75 1.40
C ARG A 321 -5.61 13.27 1.15
N GLN A 322 -5.10 12.76 0.05
CA GLN A 322 -5.28 11.38 -0.40
C GLN A 322 -3.94 10.67 -0.50
N GLU A 323 -3.93 9.38 -0.22
CA GLU A 323 -2.82 8.49 -0.53
C GLU A 323 -3.12 7.80 -1.86
N ILE A 324 -2.25 8.04 -2.85
CA ILE A 324 -2.44 7.59 -4.23
C ILE A 324 -1.38 6.57 -4.59
N GLU A 325 -1.80 5.42 -5.07
CA GLU A 325 -0.90 4.46 -5.69
C GLU A 325 -0.80 4.75 -7.19
N LEU A 326 0.42 5.09 -7.62
CA LEU A 326 0.80 5.29 -9.01
C LEU A 326 1.29 3.98 -9.60
N SER A 327 0.77 3.60 -10.76
CA SER A 327 1.28 2.47 -11.53
C SER A 327 2.15 2.98 -12.68
N PHE A 328 3.39 2.50 -12.72
CA PHE A 328 4.33 2.80 -13.81
C PHE A 328 4.36 1.65 -14.80
N ALA A 329 4.94 1.89 -15.98
CA ALA A 329 5.21 0.83 -16.92
C ALA A 329 5.99 -0.30 -16.23
N PRO A 330 5.56 -1.56 -16.38
CA PRO A 330 6.21 -2.68 -15.74
C PRO A 330 7.62 -2.85 -16.28
N VAL A 331 8.56 -3.24 -15.42
CA VAL A 331 9.91 -3.60 -15.83
C VAL A 331 9.95 -5.07 -16.19
N SER A 332 10.37 -5.37 -17.41
CA SER A 332 10.56 -6.73 -17.89
C SER A 332 12.06 -7.03 -17.98
N GLY A 333 12.47 -8.20 -17.48
CA GLY A 333 13.87 -8.64 -17.54
C GLY A 333 14.01 -10.11 -17.22
N ILE A 334 15.23 -10.64 -17.35
CA ILE A 334 15.58 -11.99 -16.97
C ILE A 334 15.94 -11.98 -15.47
N ARG A 335 15.26 -12.83 -14.70
CA ARG A 335 15.55 -13.00 -13.27
C ARG A 335 16.86 -13.76 -13.09
N VAL A 336 17.81 -13.17 -12.35
CA VAL A 336 19.10 -13.74 -12.02
C VAL A 336 19.31 -13.65 -10.52
N PRO A 337 19.56 -14.78 -9.81
CA PRO A 337 19.93 -14.77 -8.40
C PRO A 337 21.25 -14.01 -8.17
N HIS A 338 21.35 -13.23 -7.10
CA HIS A 338 22.60 -12.53 -6.77
C HIS A 338 23.81 -13.47 -6.65
N SER A 339 23.57 -14.70 -6.18
CA SER A 339 24.61 -15.70 -6.03
C SER A 339 25.18 -16.24 -7.36
N ALA A 340 24.52 -15.95 -8.49
CA ALA A 340 25.00 -16.30 -9.83
C ALA A 340 25.81 -15.17 -10.48
N LEU A 341 25.68 -13.93 -9.99
CA LEU A 341 26.38 -12.78 -10.54
C LEU A 341 27.89 -12.84 -10.23
N GLN A 342 28.67 -12.53 -11.23
CA GLN A 342 30.12 -12.32 -11.13
C GLN A 342 30.47 -10.95 -11.69
N GLU A 343 31.50 -10.32 -11.14
CA GLU A 343 32.03 -9.07 -11.63
C GLU A 343 33.53 -9.20 -11.88
N GLU A 344 33.97 -8.77 -13.04
CA GLU A 344 35.37 -8.72 -13.43
C GLU A 344 35.63 -7.47 -14.27
N ASN A 345 36.58 -6.67 -13.88
CA ASN A 345 36.97 -5.41 -14.57
C ASN A 345 35.76 -4.46 -14.78
N GLY A 346 34.81 -4.39 -13.86
CA GLY A 346 33.62 -3.59 -13.96
C GLY A 346 32.52 -4.12 -14.90
N GLN A 347 32.71 -5.33 -15.44
CA GLN A 347 31.70 -6.03 -16.23
C GLN A 347 31.01 -7.09 -15.38
N ILE A 348 29.67 -7.06 -15.40
CA ILE A 348 28.84 -8.05 -14.72
C ILE A 348 28.49 -9.18 -15.69
N TYR A 349 28.64 -10.42 -15.24
CA TYR A 349 28.35 -11.60 -16.04
C TYR A 349 27.83 -12.76 -15.16
N VAL A 350 27.32 -13.79 -15.82
CA VAL A 350 26.90 -15.06 -15.21
C VAL A 350 27.50 -16.22 -15.97
N PHE A 351 27.57 -17.38 -15.32
CA PHE A 351 27.87 -18.65 -16.01
C PHE A 351 26.56 -19.38 -16.30
N VAL A 352 26.47 -19.94 -17.50
CA VAL A 352 25.40 -20.84 -17.94
C VAL A 352 25.95 -22.21 -18.33
N ASP A 353 25.10 -23.22 -18.25
CA ASP A 353 25.40 -24.55 -18.79
C ASP A 353 25.14 -24.57 -20.29
N ALA A 354 26.19 -24.59 -21.07
CA ALA A 354 26.15 -24.70 -22.52
C ALA A 354 26.59 -26.10 -22.92
N SER A 355 25.64 -27.02 -23.06
CA SER A 355 25.90 -28.43 -23.47
C SER A 355 26.93 -29.14 -22.59
N GLY A 356 26.82 -29.00 -21.26
CA GLY A 356 27.69 -29.62 -20.29
C GLY A 356 29.00 -28.87 -20.02
N HIS A 357 29.13 -27.64 -20.50
CA HIS A 357 30.28 -26.78 -20.23
C HIS A 357 29.82 -25.42 -19.70
N ALA A 358 30.57 -24.84 -18.77
CA ALA A 358 30.33 -23.51 -18.27
C ALA A 358 30.69 -22.47 -19.35
N ALA A 359 29.70 -21.68 -19.78
CA ALA A 359 29.86 -20.56 -20.71
C ALA A 359 29.53 -19.24 -20.02
N ARG A 360 30.34 -18.21 -20.31
CA ARG A 360 30.12 -16.85 -19.79
C ARG A 360 29.05 -16.16 -20.61
N ARG A 361 28.12 -15.44 -19.91
CA ARG A 361 27.12 -14.57 -20.50
C ARG A 361 27.16 -13.20 -19.83
N SER A 362 27.24 -12.15 -20.62
CA SER A 362 27.14 -10.79 -20.12
C SER A 362 25.74 -10.48 -19.66
N VAL A 363 25.59 -9.67 -18.61
CA VAL A 363 24.31 -9.21 -18.10
C VAL A 363 24.39 -7.73 -17.76
N GLU A 364 23.28 -7.02 -17.99
CA GLU A 364 23.08 -5.63 -17.57
C GLU A 364 21.95 -5.61 -16.53
N VAL A 365 22.27 -5.23 -15.29
CA VAL A 365 21.32 -5.17 -14.20
C VAL A 365 20.47 -3.93 -14.32
N ILE A 366 19.15 -4.07 -14.52
CA ILE A 366 18.18 -2.98 -14.58
C ILE A 366 17.47 -2.73 -13.26
N LEU A 367 17.33 -3.78 -12.43
CA LEU A 367 16.68 -3.66 -11.12
C LEU A 367 17.25 -4.71 -10.17
N SER A 368 17.58 -4.28 -8.94
CA SER A 368 18.02 -5.19 -7.87
C SER A 368 16.93 -5.29 -6.81
N ARG A 369 16.68 -6.50 -6.30
CA ARG A 369 15.74 -6.85 -5.25
C ARG A 369 16.42 -7.81 -4.27
N ASP A 370 15.79 -8.06 -3.11
CA ASP A 370 16.31 -9.02 -2.15
C ASP A 370 16.38 -10.42 -2.76
N GLY A 371 17.61 -10.94 -2.85
CA GLY A 371 17.91 -12.28 -3.34
C GLY A 371 18.05 -12.42 -4.86
N TYR A 372 17.64 -11.47 -5.69
CA TYR A 372 17.79 -11.54 -7.15
C TYR A 372 17.85 -10.16 -7.79
N CYS A 373 18.29 -10.11 -9.04
CA CYS A 373 18.17 -8.94 -9.90
C CYS A 373 17.42 -9.29 -11.19
N LEU A 374 16.88 -8.26 -11.84
CA LEU A 374 16.42 -8.32 -13.22
C LEU A 374 17.50 -7.77 -14.13
N CYS A 375 17.82 -8.55 -15.16
CA CYS A 375 18.77 -8.19 -16.18
C CYS A 375 18.07 -7.88 -17.49
N ALA A 376 18.63 -6.94 -18.26
CA ALA A 376 18.09 -6.56 -19.56
C ALA A 376 18.04 -7.77 -20.51
N VAL A 377 16.96 -7.86 -21.28
CA VAL A 377 16.87 -8.82 -22.38
C VAL A 377 17.64 -8.25 -23.58
N ARG A 378 18.72 -8.92 -23.97
CA ARG A 378 19.54 -8.58 -25.12
C ARG A 378 19.55 -9.75 -26.09
N GLU A 379 19.40 -9.48 -27.40
CA GLU A 379 19.42 -10.52 -28.43
C GLU A 379 20.81 -10.76 -29.00
N GLU A 380 21.77 -9.92 -28.63
CA GLU A 380 23.15 -9.98 -29.08
C GLU A 380 23.85 -11.26 -28.61
N GLU A 381 24.82 -11.75 -29.40
CA GLU A 381 25.62 -12.92 -29.05
C GLU A 381 26.47 -12.65 -27.78
N GLY A 382 26.57 -13.63 -26.89
CA GLY A 382 27.31 -13.49 -25.64
C GLY A 382 26.50 -12.91 -24.47
N TRP A 383 25.26 -12.48 -24.67
CA TRP A 383 24.36 -12.05 -23.61
C TRP A 383 23.48 -13.17 -23.11
N LEU A 384 23.04 -13.07 -21.84
CA LEU A 384 22.14 -14.04 -21.22
C LEU A 384 20.77 -14.03 -21.93
N ARG A 385 20.29 -15.23 -22.25
CA ARG A 385 18.97 -15.43 -22.89
C ARG A 385 18.00 -16.14 -21.96
N GLU A 386 16.73 -15.91 -22.21
CA GLU A 386 15.67 -16.67 -21.56
C GLU A 386 15.78 -18.17 -21.88
N GLY A 387 15.58 -19.02 -20.86
CA GLY A 387 15.68 -20.46 -20.99
C GLY A 387 17.07 -21.05 -20.79
N GLU A 388 18.15 -20.27 -20.76
CA GLU A 388 19.48 -20.77 -20.43
C GLU A 388 19.55 -21.22 -18.95
N THR A 389 20.34 -22.24 -18.67
CA THR A 389 20.52 -22.78 -17.32
C THR A 389 21.67 -22.04 -16.60
N LEU A 390 21.31 -21.19 -15.63
CA LEU A 390 22.25 -20.46 -14.78
C LEU A 390 22.95 -21.39 -13.78
N LEU A 391 24.24 -21.17 -13.54
CA LEU A 391 25.04 -21.82 -12.52
C LEU A 391 25.06 -20.90 -11.28
N VAL A 392 24.26 -21.24 -10.26
CA VAL A 392 23.95 -20.34 -9.14
C VAL A 392 25.02 -20.30 -8.05
N THR A 393 25.92 -21.26 -8.01
CA THR A 393 27.03 -21.31 -7.02
C THR A 393 28.38 -21.39 -7.74
N PRO A 394 28.89 -20.28 -8.29
CA PRO A 394 30.03 -20.28 -9.21
C PRO A 394 31.39 -20.36 -8.52
N ARG A 395 31.52 -21.12 -7.43
CA ARG A 395 32.84 -21.34 -6.83
C ARG A 395 33.72 -22.16 -7.78
N ARG A 396 34.81 -21.53 -8.24
CA ARG A 396 35.79 -22.15 -9.15
C ARG A 396 35.27 -22.47 -10.55
N LEU A 397 34.30 -21.68 -11.05
CA LEU A 397 33.89 -21.73 -12.46
C LEU A 397 34.87 -20.88 -13.29
N TYR A 398 35.18 -21.39 -14.47
CA TYR A 398 35.90 -20.71 -15.53
C TYR A 398 35.28 -21.11 -16.87
N GLU A 399 35.45 -20.29 -17.87
CA GLU A 399 34.91 -20.56 -19.20
C GLU A 399 35.44 -21.85 -19.78
N GLY A 400 34.55 -22.70 -20.31
CA GLY A 400 34.90 -24.02 -20.87
C GLY A 400 35.05 -25.16 -19.84
N LYS A 401 34.85 -24.90 -18.53
CA LYS A 401 34.86 -25.96 -17.51
C LYS A 401 33.77 -26.99 -17.80
N ALA A 402 34.12 -28.27 -17.88
CA ALA A 402 33.16 -29.35 -17.98
C ALA A 402 32.33 -29.46 -16.69
N LEU A 403 31.04 -29.64 -16.84
CA LEU A 403 30.04 -29.77 -15.78
C LEU A 403 29.61 -31.25 -15.70
N HIS A 404 29.62 -31.81 -14.51
CA HIS A 404 29.28 -33.22 -14.27
C HIS A 404 27.96 -33.35 -13.52
#